data_565d56d25282c3248c71e5b0aefc7a33
#
_entry.id   565d56d25282c3248c71e5b0aefc7a33
#
_cell.length_a   1.000
_cell.length_b   1.000
_cell.length_c   1.000
_cell.angle_alpha   90.00
_cell.angle_beta   90.00
_cell.angle_gamma   90.00
#
_symmetry.space_group_name_H-M   'P 1'
#
loop_
_entity.id
_entity.type
_entity.pdbx_description
1 polymer ?
#
loop_
_entity_poly.entity_id
_entity_poly.type
_entity_poly.pdbx_seq_one_letter_code
_entity_poly.pdbx_strand_id
1 'polypeptide(L)'
;MIFLADLPAPSRMGDILMAFLSIVFEGAPYILIGTIFSGIIDAFLPAKLLDRVLPKSKVLATLIAGFLGLVFPVCECAVVPVIRRLVQKGLPLSCAVTYMLSAPIMNPIVAISTLTAFKEFTGLSFATAGNATMTIARLSLGYLVAVIVGLIVLRFKPGQVLRHSIANKIAEAAADDGHTHAPAVGFNGKLVHAMRSAMRDFLDTAMYFAIGVAITSAFNTQINQSLLNTVAGNDWLAIPSLMGLAIVLSLCSTSDAFIAAPMTAFSMAAKLAFLVFGPMMDIKLLFMYSSVFQRKVVVSLLIGLFILIGLLSGPWMQLIQSLYIKP
;
A
#
# COMPACT_ATOMS: atom_id res chain seq x y z
N MET A 1 4.67 -19.09 -35.91
CA MET A 1 4.81 -17.62 -35.87
C MET A 1 3.82 -16.96 -36.84
N ILE A 2 2.55 -17.43 -36.90
CA ILE A 2 1.56 -17.02 -37.94
C ILE A 2 0.14 -16.78 -37.30
N PHE A 3 0.04 -16.57 -36.01
CA PHE A 3 -1.29 -16.39 -35.36
C PHE A 3 -1.50 -15.04 -34.68
N LEU A 4 -0.62 -14.04 -34.89
CA LEU A 4 -0.71 -12.71 -34.25
C LEU A 4 -1.00 -11.55 -35.26
N ALA A 5 -1.22 -11.86 -36.54
CA ALA A 5 -1.33 -10.81 -37.57
C ALA A 5 -2.77 -10.35 -37.86
N ASP A 6 -3.81 -11.02 -37.34
CA ASP A 6 -5.22 -10.71 -37.65
C ASP A 6 -6.07 -10.32 -36.43
N LEU A 7 -5.44 -9.71 -35.40
CA LEU A 7 -6.24 -9.07 -34.36
C LEU A 7 -6.77 -7.74 -34.92
N PRO A 8 -8.10 -7.49 -34.93
CA PRO A 8 -8.65 -6.20 -35.32
C PRO A 8 -8.02 -5.12 -34.47
N ALA A 9 -7.76 -3.94 -35.05
CA ALA A 9 -7.18 -2.79 -34.36
C ALA A 9 -7.86 -2.60 -33.02
N PRO A 10 -7.09 -2.47 -31.91
CA PRO A 10 -7.64 -2.47 -30.56
C PRO A 10 -8.69 -1.38 -30.46
N SER A 11 -9.93 -1.79 -30.22
CA SER A 11 -11.00 -0.84 -29.92
C SER A 11 -10.70 -0.27 -28.54
N ARG A 12 -10.93 1.02 -28.29
CA ARG A 12 -10.76 1.64 -26.95
C ARG A 12 -11.34 0.79 -25.81
N MET A 13 -12.44 0.12 -26.09
CA MET A 13 -13.09 -0.79 -25.14
C MET A 13 -12.27 -2.05 -24.89
N GLY A 14 -11.61 -2.59 -25.92
CA GLY A 14 -10.70 -3.74 -25.80
C GLY A 14 -9.50 -3.42 -24.92
N ASP A 15 -8.89 -2.25 -25.09
CA ASP A 15 -7.74 -1.81 -24.28
C ASP A 15 -8.12 -1.62 -22.82
N ILE A 16 -9.28 -1.02 -22.53
CA ILE A 16 -9.81 -0.86 -21.17
C ILE A 16 -10.07 -2.23 -20.54
N LEU A 17 -10.69 -3.17 -21.28
CA LEU A 17 -10.97 -4.50 -20.79
C LEU A 17 -9.70 -5.29 -20.51
N MET A 18 -8.70 -5.21 -21.38
CA MET A 18 -7.40 -5.86 -21.20
C MET A 18 -6.65 -5.29 -20.00
N ALA A 19 -6.63 -3.96 -19.83
CA ALA A 19 -6.05 -3.31 -18.65
C ALA A 19 -6.79 -3.73 -17.37
N PHE A 20 -8.11 -3.76 -17.39
CA PHE A 20 -8.94 -4.20 -16.27
C PHE A 20 -8.62 -5.64 -15.86
N LEU A 21 -8.65 -6.57 -16.83
CA LEU A 21 -8.38 -7.98 -16.57
C LEU A 21 -6.94 -8.18 -16.05
N SER A 22 -5.96 -7.50 -16.64
CA SER A 22 -4.56 -7.60 -16.20
C SER A 22 -4.41 -7.24 -14.72
N ILE A 23 -4.96 -6.09 -14.31
CA ILE A 23 -4.86 -5.64 -12.90
C ILE A 23 -5.66 -6.55 -11.96
N VAL A 24 -6.82 -7.07 -12.41
CA VAL A 24 -7.61 -8.01 -11.61
C VAL A 24 -6.87 -9.34 -11.44
N PHE A 25 -6.30 -9.90 -12.50
CA PHE A 25 -5.52 -11.15 -12.40
C PHE A 25 -4.27 -10.99 -11.55
N GLU A 26 -3.63 -9.83 -11.57
CA GLU A 26 -2.49 -9.53 -10.71
C GLU A 26 -2.92 -9.39 -9.23
N GLY A 27 -4.00 -8.66 -8.94
CA GLY A 27 -4.40 -8.32 -7.57
C GLY A 27 -5.23 -9.38 -6.84
N ALA A 28 -6.09 -10.14 -7.56
CA ALA A 28 -7.02 -11.08 -6.96
C ALA A 28 -6.35 -12.18 -6.09
N PRO A 29 -5.24 -12.82 -6.50
CA PRO A 29 -4.56 -13.81 -5.67
C PRO A 29 -4.05 -13.21 -4.35
N TYR A 30 -3.53 -12.00 -4.38
CA TYR A 30 -3.02 -11.33 -3.18
C TYR A 30 -4.14 -10.94 -2.22
N ILE A 31 -5.28 -10.47 -2.75
CA ILE A 31 -6.47 -10.19 -1.93
C ILE A 31 -6.96 -11.48 -1.28
N LEU A 32 -6.99 -12.59 -2.01
CA LEU A 32 -7.39 -13.88 -1.48
C LEU A 32 -6.47 -14.32 -0.33
N ILE A 33 -5.17 -14.25 -0.51
CA ILE A 33 -4.18 -14.57 0.53
C ILE A 33 -4.39 -13.65 1.74
N GLY A 34 -4.52 -12.34 1.53
CA GLY A 34 -4.75 -11.37 2.61
C GLY A 34 -6.03 -11.64 3.40
N THR A 35 -7.10 -12.03 2.73
CA THR A 35 -8.38 -12.36 3.38
C THR A 35 -8.34 -13.69 4.12
N ILE A 36 -7.57 -14.67 3.64
CA ILE A 36 -7.31 -15.92 4.38
C ILE A 36 -6.55 -15.59 5.69
N PHE A 37 -5.49 -14.79 5.60
CA PHE A 37 -4.77 -14.31 6.80
C PHE A 37 -5.70 -13.53 7.74
N SER A 38 -6.55 -12.65 7.21
CA SER A 38 -7.58 -11.95 7.98
C SER A 38 -8.50 -12.91 8.73
N GLY A 39 -8.98 -13.95 8.06
CA GLY A 39 -9.82 -14.98 8.68
C GLY A 39 -9.12 -15.80 9.76
N ILE A 40 -7.84 -16.12 9.54
CA ILE A 40 -7.00 -16.79 10.56
C ILE A 40 -6.80 -15.90 11.78
N ILE A 41 -6.48 -14.62 11.59
CA ILE A 41 -6.37 -13.63 12.66
C ILE A 41 -7.70 -13.56 13.45
N ASP A 42 -8.82 -13.54 12.76
CA ASP A 42 -10.14 -13.48 13.40
C ASP A 42 -10.42 -14.70 14.28
N ALA A 43 -10.09 -15.90 13.82
CA ALA A 43 -10.42 -17.14 14.51
C ALA A 43 -9.40 -17.52 15.60
N PHE A 44 -8.10 -17.23 15.38
CA PHE A 44 -7.02 -17.75 16.22
C PHE A 44 -6.30 -16.70 17.07
N LEU A 45 -6.36 -15.41 16.70
CA LEU A 45 -5.67 -14.35 17.46
C LEU A 45 -6.56 -13.85 18.61
N PRO A 46 -6.25 -14.15 19.87
CA PRO A 46 -6.97 -13.58 21.00
C PRO A 46 -6.56 -12.11 21.18
N ALA A 47 -7.53 -11.24 21.50
CA ALA A 47 -7.28 -9.81 21.72
C ALA A 47 -6.19 -9.56 22.81
N LYS A 48 -6.18 -10.37 23.86
CA LYS A 48 -5.18 -10.30 24.94
C LYS A 48 -3.73 -10.50 24.49
N LEU A 49 -3.51 -11.16 23.33
CA LEU A 49 -2.15 -11.35 22.81
C LEU A 49 -1.60 -10.05 22.23
N LEU A 50 -2.44 -9.25 21.58
CA LEU A 50 -2.03 -7.93 21.07
C LEU A 50 -1.57 -7.01 22.20
N ASP A 51 -2.30 -6.98 23.32
CA ASP A 51 -1.96 -6.17 24.50
C ASP A 51 -0.63 -6.60 25.14
N ARG A 52 -0.26 -7.87 24.99
CA ARG A 52 0.98 -8.42 25.55
C ARG A 52 2.20 -8.18 24.65
N VAL A 53 2.00 -8.17 23.34
CA VAL A 53 3.06 -8.01 22.34
C VAL A 53 3.37 -6.53 22.09
N LEU A 54 2.37 -5.67 22.19
CA LEU A 54 2.53 -4.24 21.96
C LEU A 54 3.20 -3.55 23.16
N PRO A 55 4.20 -2.69 22.94
CA PRO A 55 4.77 -1.86 23.97
C PRO A 55 3.71 -0.96 24.62
N LYS A 56 3.82 -0.74 25.93
CA LYS A 56 2.91 0.16 26.65
C LYS A 56 2.95 1.60 26.14
N SER A 57 4.07 2.03 25.58
CA SER A 57 4.21 3.34 24.93
C SER A 57 3.59 3.31 23.55
N LYS A 58 2.55 4.10 23.33
CA LYS A 58 1.86 4.21 22.03
C LYS A 58 2.79 4.67 20.90
N VAL A 59 3.76 5.54 21.21
CA VAL A 59 4.75 6.01 20.23
C VAL A 59 5.68 4.87 19.81
N LEU A 60 6.22 4.12 20.80
CA LEU A 60 7.10 2.99 20.52
C LEU A 60 6.37 1.88 19.75
N ALA A 61 5.11 1.62 20.10
CA ALA A 61 4.26 0.68 19.39
C ALA A 61 4.07 1.10 17.91
N THR A 62 3.86 2.39 17.65
CA THR A 62 3.74 2.94 16.29
C THR A 62 5.04 2.78 15.49
N LEU A 63 6.19 3.05 16.11
CA LEU A 63 7.50 2.84 15.47
C LEU A 63 7.72 1.37 15.09
N ILE A 64 7.45 0.46 16.02
CA ILE A 64 7.59 -0.99 15.78
C ILE A 64 6.62 -1.47 14.71
N ALA A 65 5.38 -0.94 14.70
CA ALA A 65 4.38 -1.28 13.70
C ALA A 65 4.85 -0.98 12.26
N GLY A 66 5.69 0.03 12.06
CA GLY A 66 6.29 0.34 10.77
C GLY A 66 7.21 -0.77 10.22
N PHE A 67 7.79 -1.59 11.08
CA PHE A 67 8.61 -2.74 10.69
C PHE A 67 7.84 -4.03 10.47
N LEU A 68 6.53 -4.06 10.81
CA LEU A 68 5.73 -5.27 10.61
C LEU A 68 5.67 -5.72 9.14
N GLY A 69 5.81 -4.81 8.18
CA GLY A 69 5.89 -5.15 6.75
C GLY A 69 7.09 -6.04 6.39
N LEU A 70 8.18 -5.97 7.19
CA LEU A 70 9.34 -6.83 7.02
C LEU A 70 9.06 -8.28 7.45
N VAL A 71 8.23 -8.44 8.49
CA VAL A 71 7.87 -9.76 9.08
C VAL A 71 6.69 -10.38 8.34
N PHE A 72 5.70 -9.55 7.99
CA PHE A 72 4.51 -9.93 7.23
C PHE A 72 4.50 -9.19 5.90
N PRO A 73 5.21 -9.72 4.89
CA PRO A 73 5.31 -9.09 3.59
C PRO A 73 3.98 -9.24 2.84
N VAL A 74 3.13 -8.24 2.97
CA VAL A 74 1.85 -8.16 2.25
C VAL A 74 1.90 -6.99 1.27
N CYS A 75 1.24 -7.16 0.11
CA CYS A 75 1.08 -6.07 -0.84
C CYS A 75 0.00 -5.08 -0.34
N GLU A 76 -0.07 -3.93 -1.00
CA GLU A 76 -1.02 -2.87 -0.69
C GLU A 76 -2.49 -3.32 -0.73
N CYS A 77 -2.84 -4.29 -1.59
CA CYS A 77 -4.20 -4.81 -1.70
C CYS A 77 -4.56 -5.77 -0.57
N ALA A 78 -3.58 -6.55 -0.09
CA ALA A 78 -3.78 -7.56 0.95
C ALA A 78 -3.78 -6.96 2.38
N VAL A 79 -3.15 -5.81 2.57
CA VAL A 79 -3.02 -5.19 3.91
C VAL A 79 -4.36 -4.69 4.45
N VAL A 80 -5.29 -4.26 3.60
CA VAL A 80 -6.56 -3.63 4.01
C VAL A 80 -7.47 -4.58 4.82
N PRO A 81 -7.78 -5.81 4.37
CA PRO A 81 -8.55 -6.75 5.17
C PRO A 81 -7.85 -7.15 6.47
N VAL A 82 -6.52 -7.30 6.45
CA VAL A 82 -5.72 -7.63 7.64
C VAL A 82 -5.85 -6.52 8.69
N ILE A 83 -5.67 -5.25 8.30
CA ILE A 83 -5.79 -4.10 9.18
C ILE A 83 -7.19 -3.98 9.78
N ARG A 84 -8.23 -4.18 8.96
CA ARG A 84 -9.61 -4.16 9.41
C ARG A 84 -9.82 -5.11 10.60
N ARG A 85 -9.27 -6.33 10.54
CA ARG A 85 -9.38 -7.32 11.60
C ARG A 85 -8.50 -7.01 12.80
N LEU A 86 -7.27 -6.58 12.57
CA LEU A 86 -6.38 -6.21 13.67
C LEU A 86 -6.94 -5.06 14.50
N VAL A 87 -7.54 -4.04 13.86
CA VAL A 87 -8.20 -2.93 14.55
C VAL A 87 -9.44 -3.42 15.34
N GLN A 88 -10.23 -4.33 14.79
CA GLN A 88 -11.35 -4.97 15.50
C GLN A 88 -10.89 -5.80 16.71
N LYS A 89 -9.67 -6.34 16.68
CA LYS A 89 -9.05 -7.08 17.78
C LYS A 89 -8.33 -6.18 18.80
N GLY A 90 -8.37 -4.85 18.64
CA GLY A 90 -7.82 -3.89 19.60
C GLY A 90 -6.46 -3.30 19.21
N LEU A 91 -5.95 -3.53 18.01
CA LEU A 91 -4.73 -2.85 17.54
C LEU A 91 -4.95 -1.33 17.57
N PRO A 92 -4.05 -0.54 18.22
CA PRO A 92 -4.13 0.91 18.20
C PRO A 92 -4.17 1.45 16.76
N LEU A 93 -5.03 2.44 16.53
CA LEU A 93 -5.26 2.98 15.20
C LEU A 93 -3.98 3.54 14.55
N SER A 94 -3.09 4.15 15.35
CA SER A 94 -1.79 4.62 14.90
C SER A 94 -0.91 3.49 14.35
N CYS A 95 -0.86 2.36 15.07
CA CYS A 95 -0.12 1.18 14.63
C CYS A 95 -0.71 0.61 13.34
N ALA A 96 -2.04 0.58 13.25
CA ALA A 96 -2.76 0.09 12.08
C ALA A 96 -2.45 0.92 10.84
N VAL A 97 -2.52 2.26 10.95
CA VAL A 97 -2.24 3.17 9.83
C VAL A 97 -0.76 3.14 9.46
N THR A 98 0.14 3.12 10.44
CA THR A 98 1.58 3.00 10.16
C THR A 98 1.90 1.71 9.41
N TYR A 99 1.40 0.57 9.89
CA TYR A 99 1.58 -0.71 9.21
C TYR A 99 0.98 -0.70 7.80
N MET A 100 -0.22 -0.15 7.64
CA MET A 100 -0.90 -0.05 6.34
C MET A 100 -0.07 0.69 5.29
N LEU A 101 0.56 1.78 5.68
CA LEU A 101 1.37 2.60 4.77
C LEU A 101 2.77 2.03 4.57
N SER A 102 3.37 1.42 5.61
CA SER A 102 4.72 0.88 5.54
C SER A 102 4.80 -0.49 4.90
N ALA A 103 3.81 -1.37 5.08
CA ALA A 103 3.85 -2.76 4.66
C ALA A 103 4.20 -2.97 3.18
N PRO A 104 3.61 -2.25 2.23
CA PRO A 104 3.93 -2.42 0.81
C PRO A 104 5.32 -1.89 0.44
N ILE A 105 5.95 -1.05 1.26
CA ILE A 105 7.27 -0.48 1.02
C ILE A 105 8.34 -1.27 1.77
N MET A 106 8.12 -1.54 3.07
CA MET A 106 9.04 -2.29 3.93
C MET A 106 9.00 -3.81 3.66
N ASN A 107 8.66 -4.19 2.45
CA ASN A 107 8.58 -5.56 2.00
C ASN A 107 9.92 -5.98 1.38
N PRO A 108 10.53 -7.11 1.80
CA PRO A 108 11.79 -7.59 1.23
C PRO A 108 11.73 -7.82 -0.29
N ILE A 109 10.58 -8.27 -0.80
CA ILE A 109 10.37 -8.49 -2.24
C ILE A 109 10.45 -7.16 -3.00
N VAL A 110 9.84 -6.10 -2.45
CA VAL A 110 9.88 -4.74 -3.03
C VAL A 110 11.30 -4.15 -2.96
N ALA A 111 12.03 -4.42 -1.87
CA ALA A 111 13.43 -4.02 -1.77
C ALA A 111 14.28 -4.67 -2.86
N ILE A 112 14.14 -5.98 -3.08
CA ILE A 112 14.86 -6.73 -4.10
C ILE A 112 14.45 -6.28 -5.50
N SER A 113 13.17 -6.08 -5.78
CA SER A 113 12.68 -5.62 -7.08
C SER A 113 13.22 -4.22 -7.43
N THR A 114 13.22 -3.30 -6.46
CA THR A 114 13.77 -1.96 -6.64
C THR A 114 15.28 -2.02 -6.89
N LEU A 115 16.02 -2.84 -6.13
CA LEU A 115 17.45 -3.05 -6.31
C LEU A 115 17.75 -3.59 -7.72
N THR A 116 16.97 -4.55 -8.18
CA THR A 116 17.16 -5.20 -9.49
C THR A 116 16.83 -4.23 -10.63
N ALA A 117 15.72 -3.52 -10.56
CA ALA A 117 15.28 -2.58 -11.58
C ALA A 117 16.31 -1.46 -11.82
N PHE A 118 16.82 -0.87 -10.75
CA PHE A 118 17.80 0.21 -10.87
C PHE A 118 19.21 -0.27 -11.18
N LYS A 119 19.55 -1.54 -10.89
CA LYS A 119 20.82 -2.17 -11.31
C LYS A 119 20.87 -2.39 -12.81
N GLU A 120 19.82 -2.93 -13.39
CA GLU A 120 19.76 -3.26 -14.82
C GLU A 120 19.92 -2.01 -15.68
N PHE A 121 19.43 -0.86 -15.21
CA PHE A 121 19.52 0.42 -15.90
C PHE A 121 20.86 1.16 -15.73
N THR A 122 21.57 0.94 -14.64
CA THR A 122 22.84 1.63 -14.36
C THR A 122 24.07 0.84 -14.81
N GLY A 123 23.90 -0.41 -15.24
CA GLY A 123 25.00 -1.26 -15.72
C GLY A 123 26.07 -1.60 -14.68
N LEU A 124 25.86 -1.21 -13.40
CA LEU A 124 26.83 -1.39 -12.34
C LEU A 124 26.66 -2.73 -11.61
N SER A 125 27.77 -3.32 -11.21
CA SER A 125 27.86 -4.60 -10.50
C SER A 125 27.18 -4.54 -9.13
N PHE A 126 26.77 -5.69 -8.60
CA PHE A 126 25.96 -5.86 -7.36
C PHE A 126 26.50 -5.15 -6.10
N ALA A 127 27.73 -4.68 -6.11
CA ALA A 127 28.44 -4.12 -4.97
C ALA A 127 28.63 -2.59 -5.01
N THR A 128 28.03 -1.87 -5.98
CA THR A 128 28.29 -0.44 -6.11
C THR A 128 27.20 0.38 -5.40
N ALA A 129 27.62 1.34 -4.59
CA ALA A 129 26.78 2.17 -3.72
C ALA A 129 25.59 2.83 -4.41
N GLY A 130 25.65 3.10 -5.73
CA GLY A 130 24.60 3.78 -6.48
C GLY A 130 23.29 3.00 -6.61
N ASN A 131 23.33 1.66 -6.66
CA ASN A 131 22.14 0.82 -6.83
C ASN A 131 21.36 0.67 -5.53
N ALA A 132 22.07 0.61 -4.40
CA ALA A 132 21.46 0.55 -3.08
C ALA A 132 20.82 1.90 -2.69
N THR A 133 21.29 3.00 -3.25
CA THR A 133 20.85 4.36 -2.90
C THR A 133 19.35 4.55 -3.09
N MET A 134 18.79 4.13 -4.25
CA MET A 134 17.35 4.25 -4.49
C MET A 134 16.53 3.34 -3.57
N THR A 135 16.98 2.11 -3.35
CA THR A 135 16.30 1.17 -2.46
C THR A 135 16.31 1.66 -1.03
N ILE A 136 17.44 2.14 -0.52
CA ILE A 136 17.57 2.69 0.83
C ILE A 136 16.74 3.96 0.97
N ALA A 137 16.76 4.84 -0.03
CA ALA A 137 15.95 6.06 -0.04
C ALA A 137 14.45 5.73 0.00
N ARG A 138 13.99 4.74 -0.79
CA ARG A 138 12.61 4.28 -0.84
C ARG A 138 12.15 3.71 0.51
N LEU A 139 12.93 2.77 1.08
CA LEU A 139 12.59 2.14 2.35
C LEU A 139 12.58 3.16 3.50
N SER A 140 13.63 3.99 3.60
CA SER A 140 13.78 4.94 4.70
C SER A 140 12.75 6.08 4.63
N LEU A 141 12.50 6.65 3.45
CA LEU A 141 11.48 7.69 3.28
C LEU A 141 10.08 7.11 3.52
N GLY A 142 9.79 5.93 2.96
CA GLY A 142 8.49 5.28 3.14
C GLY A 142 8.20 4.96 4.61
N TYR A 143 9.20 4.44 5.34
CA TYR A 143 9.08 4.22 6.78
C TYR A 143 8.86 5.53 7.54
N LEU A 144 9.65 6.56 7.26
CA LEU A 144 9.54 7.86 7.91
C LEU A 144 8.14 8.46 7.73
N VAL A 145 7.65 8.49 6.49
CA VAL A 145 6.31 9.01 6.16
C VAL A 145 5.22 8.23 6.87
N ALA A 146 5.30 6.89 6.85
CA ALA A 146 4.32 6.03 7.53
C ALA A 146 4.28 6.29 9.04
N VAL A 147 5.45 6.45 9.68
CA VAL A 147 5.55 6.77 11.10
C VAL A 147 5.00 8.16 11.39
N ILE A 148 5.35 9.18 10.61
CA ILE A 148 4.84 10.56 10.81
C ILE A 148 3.30 10.55 10.76
N VAL A 149 2.71 9.92 9.75
CA VAL A 149 1.25 9.82 9.62
C VAL A 149 0.65 9.04 10.79
N GLY A 150 1.25 7.92 11.19
CA GLY A 150 0.81 7.15 12.35
C GLY A 150 0.84 7.96 13.66
N LEU A 151 1.88 8.75 13.88
CA LEU A 151 2.01 9.64 15.05
C LEU A 151 0.96 10.77 15.02
N ILE A 152 0.65 11.31 13.85
CA ILE A 152 -0.45 12.29 13.69
C ILE A 152 -1.78 11.64 14.06
N VAL A 153 -2.01 10.41 13.62
CA VAL A 153 -3.25 9.65 13.90
C VAL A 153 -3.42 9.34 15.40
N LEU A 154 -2.35 9.32 16.20
CA LEU A 154 -2.46 9.18 17.66
C LEU A 154 -3.33 10.25 18.33
N ARG A 155 -3.45 11.43 17.70
CA ARG A 155 -4.25 12.55 18.23
C ARG A 155 -5.75 12.39 17.98
N PHE A 156 -6.15 11.45 17.13
CA PHE A 156 -7.54 11.26 16.74
C PHE A 156 -8.18 10.07 17.45
N LYS A 157 -9.48 10.19 17.76
CA LYS A 157 -10.26 9.09 18.33
C LYS A 157 -10.69 8.11 17.23
N PRO A 158 -10.80 6.78 17.52
CA PRO A 158 -11.20 5.79 16.53
C PRO A 158 -12.51 6.11 15.79
N GLY A 159 -13.51 6.65 16.50
CA GLY A 159 -14.79 7.03 15.91
C GLY A 159 -14.73 8.19 14.90
N GLN A 160 -13.64 8.99 14.92
CA GLN A 160 -13.44 10.09 13.96
C GLN A 160 -12.76 9.62 12.67
N VAL A 161 -12.04 8.51 12.74
CA VAL A 161 -11.21 8.01 11.64
C VAL A 161 -11.87 6.81 10.96
N LEU A 162 -12.40 5.88 11.75
CA LEU A 162 -13.01 4.67 11.23
C LEU A 162 -14.45 4.91 10.78
N ARG A 163 -14.88 4.11 9.83
CA ARG A 163 -16.28 4.08 9.40
C ARG A 163 -17.17 3.65 10.57
N HIS A 164 -18.34 4.27 10.68
CA HIS A 164 -19.27 4.04 11.80
C HIS A 164 -19.58 2.55 12.05
N SER A 165 -19.71 1.74 11.00
CA SER A 165 -19.96 0.31 11.11
C SER A 165 -18.81 -0.46 11.80
N ILE A 166 -17.59 0.00 11.65
CA ILE A 166 -16.41 -0.62 12.29
C ILE A 166 -16.23 -0.05 13.70
N ALA A 167 -16.40 1.25 13.87
CA ALA A 167 -16.31 1.91 15.17
C ALA A 167 -17.33 1.36 16.18
N ASN A 168 -18.58 1.11 15.74
CA ASN A 168 -19.61 0.51 16.57
C ASN A 168 -19.26 -0.92 17.00
N LYS A 169 -18.73 -1.74 16.09
CA LYS A 169 -18.28 -3.11 16.44
C LYS A 169 -17.16 -3.13 17.47
N ILE A 170 -16.26 -2.15 17.40
CA ILE A 170 -15.18 -2.01 18.40
C ILE A 170 -15.75 -1.56 19.73
N ALA A 171 -16.71 -0.63 19.73
CA ALA A 171 -17.38 -0.17 20.92
C ALA A 171 -18.21 -1.29 21.59
N GLU A 172 -18.93 -2.08 20.80
CA GLU A 172 -19.66 -3.27 21.25
C GLU A 172 -18.71 -4.32 21.85
N ALA A 173 -17.59 -4.60 21.18
CA ALA A 173 -16.59 -5.54 21.67
C ALA A 173 -15.89 -5.06 22.94
N ALA A 174 -15.76 -3.75 23.14
CA ALA A 174 -15.20 -3.16 24.35
C ALA A 174 -16.20 -3.08 25.50
N ALA A 175 -17.54 -3.03 25.21
CA ALA A 175 -18.60 -3.03 26.20
C ALA A 175 -18.96 -4.45 26.69
N ASP A 176 -18.63 -5.47 25.91
CA ASP A 176 -18.88 -6.88 26.20
C ASP A 176 -17.70 -7.49 27.01
N ASP A 177 -17.41 -6.87 28.16
CA ASP A 177 -16.40 -7.35 29.12
C ASP A 177 -16.82 -8.71 29.69
N GLY A 178 -16.55 -9.79 28.99
CA GLY A 178 -16.39 -11.12 29.60
C GLY A 178 -17.45 -12.18 29.30
N HIS A 179 -18.45 -11.96 28.45
CA HIS A 179 -19.51 -12.95 28.21
C HIS A 179 -19.78 -13.37 26.75
N THR A 180 -18.90 -13.10 25.81
CA THR A 180 -18.93 -13.92 24.62
C THR A 180 -18.34 -15.28 24.97
N HIS A 181 -19.21 -16.18 25.42
CA HIS A 181 -19.03 -17.61 25.25
C HIS A 181 -18.81 -17.83 23.76
N ALA A 182 -17.56 -17.75 23.30
CA ALA A 182 -17.21 -18.54 22.13
C ALA A 182 -17.59 -19.97 22.54
N PRO A 183 -18.57 -20.62 21.89
CA PRO A 183 -18.84 -21.99 22.16
C PRO A 183 -17.49 -22.69 22.07
N ALA A 184 -17.26 -23.72 22.93
CA ALA A 184 -16.06 -24.55 22.89
C ALA A 184 -16.06 -25.31 21.54
N VAL A 185 -15.81 -24.54 20.48
CA VAL A 185 -15.83 -25.00 19.09
C VAL A 185 -14.45 -25.61 18.91
N GLY A 186 -14.40 -26.91 18.73
CA GLY A 186 -13.17 -27.63 18.45
C GLY A 186 -12.44 -26.99 17.23
N PHE A 187 -11.22 -27.38 16.98
CA PHE A 187 -10.37 -26.86 15.90
C PHE A 187 -11.12 -26.71 14.56
N ASN A 188 -11.98 -27.70 14.21
CA ASN A 188 -12.79 -27.66 12.99
C ASN A 188 -13.79 -26.49 12.97
N GLY A 189 -14.39 -26.14 14.08
CA GLY A 189 -15.31 -25.01 14.16
C GLY A 189 -14.61 -23.67 14.03
N LYS A 190 -13.40 -23.53 14.58
CA LYS A 190 -12.56 -22.34 14.38
C LYS A 190 -12.14 -22.18 12.91
N LEU A 191 -11.81 -23.29 12.25
CA LEU A 191 -11.46 -23.30 10.83
C LEU A 191 -12.63 -22.86 9.94
N VAL A 192 -13.83 -23.40 10.19
CA VAL A 192 -15.05 -22.99 9.46
C VAL A 192 -15.35 -21.51 9.69
N HIS A 193 -15.17 -21.02 10.93
CA HIS A 193 -15.33 -19.58 11.22
C HIS A 193 -14.30 -18.75 10.47
N ALA A 194 -13.02 -19.14 10.45
CA ALA A 194 -11.97 -18.48 9.70
C ALA A 194 -12.30 -18.38 8.19
N MET A 195 -12.74 -19.48 7.59
CA MET A 195 -13.11 -19.51 6.16
C MET A 195 -14.31 -18.61 5.87
N ARG A 196 -15.35 -18.62 6.74
CA ARG A 196 -16.52 -17.75 6.58
C ARG A 196 -16.16 -16.27 6.72
N SER A 197 -15.26 -15.94 7.66
CA SER A 197 -14.73 -14.59 7.83
C SER A 197 -13.90 -14.16 6.62
N ALA A 198 -13.00 -15.01 6.13
CA ALA A 198 -12.19 -14.78 4.94
C ALA A 198 -13.05 -14.52 3.71
N MET A 199 -14.10 -15.34 3.49
CA MET A 199 -15.02 -15.17 2.36
C MET A 199 -15.74 -13.82 2.39
N ARG A 200 -16.24 -13.40 3.54
CA ARG A 200 -16.89 -12.09 3.70
C ARG A 200 -15.93 -10.94 3.43
N ASP A 201 -14.72 -11.00 4.00
CA ASP A 201 -13.71 -9.98 3.80
C ASP A 201 -13.23 -9.94 2.35
N PHE A 202 -13.17 -11.11 1.68
CA PHE A 202 -12.85 -11.20 0.26
C PHE A 202 -13.91 -10.49 -0.61
N LEU A 203 -15.18 -10.82 -0.43
CA LEU A 203 -16.27 -10.21 -1.21
C LEU A 203 -16.34 -8.70 -0.99
N ASP A 204 -16.25 -8.25 0.27
CA ASP A 204 -16.24 -6.83 0.59
C ASP A 204 -15.06 -6.11 -0.08
N THR A 205 -13.86 -6.67 0.04
CA THR A 205 -12.62 -6.05 -0.49
C THR A 205 -12.59 -6.09 -2.01
N ALA A 206 -12.95 -7.23 -2.62
CA ALA A 206 -12.96 -7.42 -4.06
C ALA A 206 -13.93 -6.47 -4.77
N MET A 207 -15.09 -6.15 -4.16
CA MET A 207 -16.02 -5.18 -4.69
C MET A 207 -15.38 -3.77 -4.80
N TYR A 208 -14.76 -3.28 -3.73
CA TYR A 208 -14.09 -1.97 -3.76
C TYR A 208 -12.88 -1.98 -4.69
N PHE A 209 -12.13 -3.07 -4.72
CA PHE A 209 -11.01 -3.26 -5.63
C PHE A 209 -11.45 -3.22 -7.09
N ALA A 210 -12.50 -3.97 -7.46
CA ALA A 210 -13.02 -4.01 -8.83
C ALA A 210 -13.49 -2.62 -9.31
N ILE A 211 -14.17 -1.86 -8.45
CA ILE A 211 -14.58 -0.48 -8.76
C ILE A 211 -13.34 0.39 -9.01
N GLY A 212 -12.34 0.33 -8.12
CA GLY A 212 -11.10 1.08 -8.27
C GLY A 212 -10.35 0.74 -9.55
N VAL A 213 -10.22 -0.56 -9.85
CA VAL A 213 -9.56 -1.05 -11.07
C VAL A 213 -10.31 -0.65 -12.33
N ALA A 214 -11.65 -0.68 -12.33
CA ALA A 214 -12.44 -0.24 -13.49
C ALA A 214 -12.18 1.24 -13.83
N ILE A 215 -12.13 2.10 -12.81
CA ILE A 215 -11.80 3.51 -12.97
C ILE A 215 -10.36 3.68 -13.45
N THR A 216 -9.40 3.01 -12.83
CA THR A 216 -7.98 3.04 -13.22
C THR A 216 -7.78 2.63 -14.68
N SER A 217 -8.43 1.54 -15.12
CA SER A 217 -8.31 1.04 -16.48
C SER A 217 -8.84 2.04 -17.52
N ALA A 218 -9.94 2.74 -17.19
CA ALA A 218 -10.48 3.79 -18.04
C ALA A 218 -9.52 4.99 -18.18
N PHE A 219 -8.81 5.35 -17.11
CA PHE A 219 -7.82 6.44 -17.13
C PHE A 219 -6.51 6.03 -17.79
N ASN A 220 -6.01 4.82 -17.57
CA ASN A 220 -4.73 4.34 -18.10
C ASN A 220 -4.69 4.40 -19.65
N THR A 221 -5.80 4.13 -20.31
CA THR A 221 -5.90 4.19 -21.78
C THR A 221 -5.88 5.61 -22.35
N GLN A 222 -5.95 6.64 -21.52
CA GLN A 222 -5.96 8.05 -21.94
C GLN A 222 -4.59 8.73 -21.78
N ILE A 223 -3.60 8.08 -21.17
CA ILE A 223 -2.29 8.69 -20.90
C ILE A 223 -1.48 8.75 -22.18
N ASN A 224 -1.18 9.98 -22.63
CA ASN A 224 -0.34 10.26 -23.79
C ASN A 224 1.11 10.50 -23.36
N GLN A 225 2.06 9.76 -23.96
CA GLN A 225 3.50 9.92 -23.66
C GLN A 225 4.03 11.33 -23.97
N SER A 226 3.39 12.06 -24.88
CA SER A 226 3.78 13.44 -25.18
C SER A 226 3.60 14.41 -24.01
N LEU A 227 2.58 14.19 -23.17
CA LEU A 227 2.37 14.99 -21.95
C LEU A 227 3.48 14.76 -20.92
N LEU A 228 3.97 13.54 -20.80
CA LEU A 228 5.04 13.17 -19.87
C LEU A 228 6.36 13.87 -20.20
N ASN A 229 6.70 13.95 -21.49
CA ASN A 229 7.93 14.60 -21.94
C ASN A 229 7.92 16.14 -21.73
N THR A 230 6.75 16.77 -21.84
CA THR A 230 6.61 18.22 -21.63
C THR A 230 6.81 18.60 -20.17
N VAL A 231 6.42 17.72 -19.25
CA VAL A 231 6.47 17.97 -17.81
C VAL A 231 7.83 17.60 -17.20
N ALA A 232 8.56 16.68 -17.83
CA ALA A 232 9.87 16.24 -17.38
C ALA A 232 10.94 17.36 -17.38
N GLY A 233 10.75 18.38 -18.22
CA GLY A 233 11.71 19.50 -18.35
C GLY A 233 11.71 20.51 -17.19
N ASN A 234 10.75 20.43 -16.26
CA ASN A 234 10.63 21.34 -15.13
C ASN A 234 10.74 20.60 -13.79
N ASP A 235 11.86 20.72 -13.09
CA ASP A 235 12.13 20.00 -11.83
C ASP A 235 11.03 20.19 -10.77
N TRP A 236 10.42 21.38 -10.67
CA TRP A 236 9.34 21.66 -9.74
C TRP A 236 8.02 20.94 -10.09
N LEU A 237 7.77 20.67 -11.37
CA LEU A 237 6.58 19.99 -11.84
C LEU A 237 6.80 18.47 -11.97
N ALA A 238 8.05 18.03 -12.05
CA ALA A 238 8.40 16.63 -12.22
C ALA A 238 7.92 15.76 -11.05
N ILE A 239 8.12 16.21 -9.80
CA ILE A 239 7.68 15.48 -8.60
C ILE A 239 6.15 15.35 -8.55
N PRO A 240 5.35 16.43 -8.55
CA PRO A 240 3.90 16.30 -8.46
C PRO A 240 3.29 15.58 -9.66
N SER A 241 3.91 15.67 -10.84
CA SER A 241 3.42 14.98 -12.04
C SER A 241 3.63 13.48 -11.97
N LEU A 242 4.81 13.02 -11.53
CA LEU A 242 5.05 11.60 -11.34
C LEU A 242 4.19 11.03 -10.21
N MET A 243 3.94 11.79 -9.13
CA MET A 243 3.00 11.39 -8.09
C MET A 243 1.56 11.31 -8.64
N GLY A 244 1.14 12.26 -9.47
CA GLY A 244 -0.14 12.22 -10.18
C GLY A 244 -0.25 11.00 -11.11
N LEU A 245 0.85 10.70 -11.81
CA LEU A 245 0.95 9.51 -12.64
C LEU A 245 0.84 8.22 -11.82
N ALA A 246 1.47 8.15 -10.64
CA ALA A 246 1.37 7.02 -9.74
C ALA A 246 -0.07 6.74 -9.29
N ILE A 247 -0.86 7.80 -9.02
CA ILE A 247 -2.30 7.67 -8.69
C ILE A 247 -3.05 6.98 -9.82
N VAL A 248 -2.81 7.41 -11.06
CA VAL A 248 -3.57 6.96 -12.22
C VAL A 248 -3.12 5.56 -12.68
N LEU A 249 -1.81 5.30 -12.72
CA LEU A 249 -1.28 4.00 -13.13
C LEU A 249 -1.66 2.89 -12.16
N SER A 250 -1.77 3.19 -10.87
CA SER A 250 -2.16 2.23 -9.80
C SER A 250 -1.38 0.91 -9.89
N LEU A 251 -0.05 1.03 -10.02
CA LEU A 251 0.85 -0.10 -10.20
C LEU A 251 1.04 -0.87 -8.87
N CYS A 252 1.43 -2.13 -8.99
CA CYS A 252 1.88 -2.89 -7.84
C CYS A 252 3.27 -2.44 -7.38
N SER A 253 3.50 -2.42 -6.08
CA SER A 253 4.76 -1.99 -5.46
C SER A 253 6.00 -2.78 -5.90
N THR A 254 5.81 -3.96 -6.49
CA THR A 254 6.91 -4.78 -7.04
C THR A 254 7.25 -4.42 -8.48
N SER A 255 6.27 -3.96 -9.28
CA SER A 255 6.44 -3.63 -10.70
C SER A 255 6.73 -2.15 -10.95
N ASP A 256 6.38 -1.26 -10.03
CA ASP A 256 6.55 0.19 -10.15
C ASP A 256 8.01 0.61 -10.39
N ALA A 257 8.97 -0.10 -9.76
CA ALA A 257 10.40 0.17 -9.92
C ALA A 257 10.90 -0.06 -11.36
N PHE A 258 10.41 -1.10 -12.03
CA PHE A 258 10.76 -1.41 -13.42
C PHE A 258 10.19 -0.40 -14.42
N ILE A 259 9.12 0.28 -14.05
CA ILE A 259 8.54 1.36 -14.84
C ILE A 259 9.24 2.69 -14.55
N ALA A 260 9.61 2.97 -13.30
CA ALA A 260 10.29 4.19 -12.92
C ALA A 260 11.77 4.23 -13.38
N ALA A 261 12.46 3.08 -13.39
CA ALA A 261 13.87 3.01 -13.73
C ALA A 261 14.18 3.55 -15.14
N PRO A 262 13.48 3.13 -16.22
CA PRO A 262 13.73 3.61 -17.60
C PRO A 262 13.32 5.06 -17.86
N MET A 263 12.62 5.72 -16.96
CA MET A 263 12.19 7.12 -17.14
C MET A 263 13.37 8.09 -16.97
N THR A 264 14.34 8.08 -17.92
CA THR A 264 15.59 8.86 -17.84
C THR A 264 15.38 10.38 -17.84
N ALA A 265 14.24 10.85 -18.36
CA ALA A 265 13.89 12.27 -18.38
C ALA A 265 13.58 12.87 -16.99
N PHE A 266 13.32 12.03 -15.99
CA PHE A 266 12.95 12.47 -14.64
C PHE A 266 14.09 12.34 -13.65
N SER A 267 14.16 13.30 -12.71
CA SER A 267 15.15 13.28 -11.64
C SER A 267 14.97 12.09 -10.69
N MET A 268 16.04 11.68 -10.00
CA MET A 268 15.97 10.59 -9.00
C MET A 268 15.01 10.91 -7.85
N ALA A 269 14.86 12.19 -7.49
CA ALA A 269 13.90 12.64 -6.47
C ALA A 269 12.45 12.45 -6.92
N ALA A 270 12.14 12.74 -8.18
CA ALA A 270 10.82 12.53 -8.74
C ALA A 270 10.47 11.02 -8.84
N LYS A 271 11.44 10.19 -9.24
CA LYS A 271 11.29 8.73 -9.23
C LYS A 271 11.08 8.19 -7.80
N LEU A 272 11.81 8.73 -6.82
CA LEU A 272 11.63 8.37 -5.42
C LEU A 272 10.22 8.71 -4.92
N ALA A 273 9.72 9.91 -5.25
CA ALA A 273 8.36 10.32 -4.92
C ALA A 273 7.31 9.36 -5.52
N PHE A 274 7.46 8.98 -6.78
CA PHE A 274 6.61 8.00 -7.48
C PHE A 274 6.60 6.64 -6.74
N LEU A 275 7.78 6.12 -6.43
CA LEU A 275 7.96 4.81 -5.81
C LEU A 275 7.48 4.73 -4.35
N VAL A 276 7.48 5.84 -3.62
CA VAL A 276 6.99 5.89 -2.24
C VAL A 276 5.50 6.18 -2.21
N PHE A 277 5.02 7.09 -3.05
CA PHE A 277 3.63 7.54 -3.03
C PHE A 277 2.67 6.49 -3.63
N GLY A 278 3.02 5.87 -4.78
CA GLY A 278 2.18 4.90 -5.48
C GLY A 278 1.67 3.77 -4.58
N PRO A 279 2.55 3.02 -3.91
CA PRO A 279 2.15 1.95 -3.01
C PRO A 279 1.36 2.40 -1.77
N MET A 280 1.46 3.66 -1.37
CA MET A 280 0.72 4.21 -0.24
C MET A 280 -0.67 4.69 -0.63
N MET A 281 -0.82 5.24 -1.86
CA MET A 281 -2.08 5.87 -2.28
C MET A 281 -2.21 5.90 -3.80
N ASP A 282 -3.18 5.19 -4.31
CA ASP A 282 -3.63 5.19 -5.69
C ASP A 282 -5.16 5.14 -5.80
N ILE A 283 -5.71 5.14 -7.01
CA ILE A 283 -7.16 5.11 -7.23
C ILE A 283 -7.78 3.85 -6.62
N LYS A 284 -7.20 2.67 -6.83
CA LYS A 284 -7.73 1.40 -6.27
C LYS A 284 -7.72 1.41 -4.75
N LEU A 285 -6.63 1.93 -4.13
CA LEU A 285 -6.48 2.04 -2.68
C LEU A 285 -7.45 3.07 -2.07
N LEU A 286 -7.74 4.18 -2.76
CA LEU A 286 -8.76 5.14 -2.34
C LEU A 286 -10.10 4.46 -2.06
N PHE A 287 -10.54 3.59 -2.98
CA PHE A 287 -11.77 2.84 -2.81
C PHE A 287 -11.66 1.80 -1.69
N MET A 288 -10.56 1.06 -1.65
CA MET A 288 -10.32 0.05 -0.62
C MET A 288 -10.25 0.67 0.79
N TYR A 289 -9.54 1.80 0.97
CA TYR A 289 -9.46 2.51 2.24
C TYR A 289 -10.83 3.08 2.67
N SER A 290 -11.67 3.45 1.71
CA SER A 290 -13.05 3.89 1.99
C SER A 290 -13.93 2.78 2.57
N SER A 291 -13.54 1.51 2.50
CA SER A 291 -14.21 0.40 3.19
C SER A 291 -13.95 0.39 4.70
N VAL A 292 -12.81 0.94 5.14
CA VAL A 292 -12.35 0.93 6.53
C VAL A 292 -12.48 2.31 7.18
N PHE A 293 -12.04 3.35 6.47
CA PHE A 293 -11.97 4.72 6.98
C PHE A 293 -13.11 5.59 6.46
N GLN A 294 -13.36 6.71 7.15
CA GLN A 294 -14.30 7.72 6.67
C GLN A 294 -13.75 8.42 5.43
N ARG A 295 -14.60 8.77 4.47
CA ARG A 295 -14.20 9.44 3.21
C ARG A 295 -13.36 10.69 3.45
N LYS A 296 -13.70 11.51 4.45
CA LYS A 296 -12.94 12.71 4.82
C LYS A 296 -11.50 12.40 5.20
N VAL A 297 -11.31 11.30 5.94
CA VAL A 297 -9.99 10.84 6.37
C VAL A 297 -9.18 10.33 5.18
N VAL A 298 -9.81 9.57 4.27
CA VAL A 298 -9.12 9.05 3.08
C VAL A 298 -8.65 10.20 2.18
N VAL A 299 -9.50 11.23 1.96
CA VAL A 299 -9.10 12.42 1.19
C VAL A 299 -8.02 13.23 1.91
N SER A 300 -8.13 13.40 3.22
CA SER A 300 -7.08 14.07 4.02
C SER A 300 -5.75 13.31 3.97
N LEU A 301 -5.80 11.97 3.98
CA LEU A 301 -4.62 11.12 3.86
C LEU A 301 -3.98 11.27 2.47
N LEU A 302 -4.78 11.28 1.39
CA LEU A 302 -4.29 11.51 0.03
C LEU A 302 -3.55 12.84 -0.07
N ILE A 303 -4.18 13.94 0.35
CA ILE A 303 -3.60 15.27 0.28
C ILE A 303 -2.37 15.37 1.19
N GLY A 304 -2.46 14.85 2.42
CA GLY A 304 -1.36 14.85 3.39
C GLY A 304 -0.13 14.09 2.89
N LEU A 305 -0.33 12.88 2.34
CA LEU A 305 0.75 12.08 1.75
C LEU A 305 1.34 12.77 0.52
N PHE A 306 0.49 13.34 -0.36
CA PHE A 306 0.95 14.06 -1.55
C PHE A 306 1.87 15.23 -1.17
N ILE A 307 1.47 16.06 -0.22
CA ILE A 307 2.28 17.18 0.25
C ILE A 307 3.55 16.69 0.97
N LEU A 308 3.41 15.74 1.89
CA LEU A 308 4.52 15.26 2.72
C LEU A 308 5.61 14.59 1.89
N ILE A 309 5.25 13.69 0.99
CA ILE A 309 6.21 12.98 0.12
C ILE A 309 6.79 13.95 -0.91
N GLY A 310 5.97 14.82 -1.51
CA GLY A 310 6.41 15.82 -2.46
C GLY A 310 7.48 16.75 -1.88
N LEU A 311 7.30 17.20 -0.64
CA LEU A 311 8.28 18.06 0.05
C LEU A 311 9.54 17.31 0.50
N LEU A 312 9.40 16.06 0.94
CA LEU A 312 10.52 15.30 1.52
C LEU A 312 11.38 14.59 0.47
N SER A 313 10.84 14.23 -0.69
CA SER A 313 11.55 13.41 -1.68
C SER A 313 12.83 14.05 -2.19
N GLY A 314 12.82 15.37 -2.46
CA GLY A 314 13.99 16.12 -2.92
C GLY A 314 15.12 16.15 -1.89
N PRO A 315 14.91 16.76 -0.70
CA PRO A 315 15.92 16.81 0.35
C PRO A 315 16.39 15.43 0.82
N TRP A 316 15.47 14.46 0.87
CA TRP A 316 15.81 13.09 1.28
C TRP A 316 16.74 12.41 0.30
N MET A 317 16.47 12.55 -1.00
CA MET A 317 17.32 11.97 -2.03
C MET A 317 18.73 12.59 -2.00
N GLN A 318 18.83 13.91 -1.83
CA GLN A 318 20.13 14.59 -1.68
C GLN A 318 20.89 14.11 -0.44
N LEU A 319 20.20 13.94 0.70
CA LEU A 319 20.79 13.43 1.93
C LEU A 319 21.37 12.03 1.73
N ILE A 320 20.62 11.12 1.15
CA ILE A 320 21.06 9.75 0.92
C ILE A 320 22.23 9.72 -0.07
N GLN A 321 22.17 10.52 -1.15
CA GLN A 321 23.28 10.62 -2.10
C GLN A 321 24.56 11.15 -1.42
N SER A 322 24.47 12.14 -0.57
CA SER A 322 25.63 12.69 0.15
C SER A 322 26.26 11.69 1.14
N LEU A 323 25.46 10.75 1.67
CA LEU A 323 25.92 9.71 2.60
C LEU A 323 26.60 8.53 1.88
N TYR A 324 26.10 8.17 0.70
CA TYR A 324 26.52 6.95 0.00
C TYR A 324 27.45 7.22 -1.21
N ILE A 325 27.39 8.41 -1.80
CA ILE A 325 28.22 8.81 -2.92
C ILE A 325 29.17 9.93 -2.40
N LYS A 326 30.06 9.57 -1.46
CA LYS A 326 31.23 10.39 -1.18
C LYS A 326 32.24 10.14 -2.31
N PRO A 327 32.81 11.21 -2.91
CA PRO A 327 33.83 11.09 -3.94
C PRO A 327 35.07 10.39 -3.43
#